data_3b12bb82c8e356c69cc77163a40d3921
#
_entry.id   3b12bb82c8e356c69cc77163a40d3921
#
_cell.length_a   1.000
_cell.length_b   1.000
_cell.length_c   1.000
_cell.angle_alpha   90.00
_cell.angle_beta   90.00
_cell.angle_gamma   90.00
#
_symmetry.space_group_name_H-M   'P 1'
#
loop_
_entity.id
_entity.type
_entity.pdbx_description
1 polymer ?
#
loop_
_entity_poly.entity_id
_entity_poly.type
_entity_poly.pdbx_seq_one_letter_code
_entity_poly.pdbx_strand_id
1 'polypeptide(L)'
;MSHKACSPECAAEYAKLEREKKDRQERQKGLQALKTKRDYIKDTQVAFNAFCRYRDMLAGYPCISSGRPLDWSGNQVDAGHFRSVGSAPHLRFNENNCHAQSKHDNQYKSGNAVEYRIGLIARIGLERVEALEADNGIKKWTIEELISIRDHYRLKLKQLKESQS
;
A
#
# COMPACT_ATOMS: atom_id res chain seq x y z
N MET A 1 -43.62 -12.04 6.19
CA MET A 1 -42.46 -12.86 5.82
C MET A 1 -42.22 -12.69 4.32
N SER A 2 -41.13 -12.08 3.90
CA SER A 2 -40.83 -11.90 2.49
C SER A 2 -40.34 -13.23 1.92
N HIS A 3 -41.10 -13.82 0.98
CA HIS A 3 -40.66 -15.00 0.26
C HIS A 3 -39.45 -14.65 -0.61
N LYS A 4 -38.28 -15.20 -0.28
CA LYS A 4 -37.02 -14.96 -1.01
C LYS A 4 -36.86 -15.83 -2.26
N ALA A 5 -37.85 -16.68 -2.58
CA ALA A 5 -37.83 -17.56 -3.73
C ALA A 5 -39.21 -17.70 -4.35
N CYS A 6 -39.30 -17.75 -5.69
CA CYS A 6 -40.55 -17.84 -6.47
C CYS A 6 -40.92 -19.28 -6.85
N SER A 7 -39.98 -20.24 -6.75
CA SER A 7 -40.19 -21.67 -7.01
C SER A 7 -39.29 -22.54 -6.12
N PRO A 8 -39.55 -23.85 -6.03
CA PRO A 8 -38.64 -24.78 -5.30
C PRO A 8 -37.22 -24.80 -5.87
N GLU A 9 -37.06 -24.67 -7.19
CA GLU A 9 -35.75 -24.60 -7.84
C GLU A 9 -35.01 -23.35 -7.42
N CYS A 10 -35.67 -22.17 -7.45
CA CYS A 10 -35.11 -20.91 -6.96
C CYS A 10 -34.74 -20.98 -5.47
N ALA A 11 -35.52 -21.68 -4.66
CA ALA A 11 -35.22 -21.89 -3.25
C ALA A 11 -33.95 -22.73 -3.05
N ALA A 12 -33.80 -23.80 -3.85
CA ALA A 12 -32.60 -24.65 -3.83
C ALA A 12 -31.35 -23.91 -4.28
N GLU A 13 -31.44 -23.09 -5.34
CA GLU A 13 -30.36 -22.26 -5.84
C GLU A 13 -29.96 -21.18 -4.80
N TYR A 14 -30.91 -20.51 -4.21
CA TYR A 14 -30.68 -19.54 -3.13
C TYR A 14 -29.99 -20.19 -1.92
N ALA A 15 -30.46 -21.37 -1.50
CA ALA A 15 -29.87 -22.11 -0.41
C ALA A 15 -28.42 -22.56 -0.71
N LYS A 16 -28.13 -22.93 -1.96
CA LYS A 16 -26.78 -23.24 -2.44
C LYS A 16 -25.85 -22.02 -2.35
N LEU A 17 -26.29 -20.86 -2.85
CA LEU A 17 -25.54 -19.61 -2.81
C LEU A 17 -25.25 -19.16 -1.37
N GLU A 18 -26.23 -19.25 -0.48
CA GLU A 18 -26.03 -18.92 0.95
C GLU A 18 -25.05 -19.87 1.63
N ARG A 19 -25.07 -21.16 1.29
CA ARG A 19 -24.11 -22.14 1.80
C ARG A 19 -22.69 -21.84 1.32
N GLU A 20 -22.51 -21.61 0.01
CA GLU A 20 -21.21 -21.24 -0.57
C GLU A 20 -20.66 -19.93 0.02
N LYS A 21 -21.53 -18.96 0.29
CA LYS A 21 -21.15 -17.70 0.95
C LYS A 21 -20.69 -17.95 2.39
N LYS A 22 -21.39 -18.79 3.14
CA LYS A 22 -21.02 -19.17 4.51
C LYS A 22 -19.68 -19.90 4.53
N ASP A 23 -19.49 -20.90 3.67
CA ASP A 23 -18.25 -21.66 3.56
C ASP A 23 -17.06 -20.75 3.19
N ARG A 24 -17.28 -19.79 2.29
CA ARG A 24 -16.27 -18.77 1.94
C ARG A 24 -15.91 -17.90 3.14
N GLN A 25 -16.89 -17.46 3.92
CA GLN A 25 -16.65 -16.65 5.12
C GLN A 25 -15.90 -17.43 6.19
N GLU A 26 -16.26 -18.70 6.42
CA GLU A 26 -15.58 -19.57 7.39
C GLU A 26 -14.13 -19.83 6.96
N ARG A 27 -13.89 -20.09 5.67
CA ARG A 27 -12.54 -20.25 5.13
C ARG A 27 -11.72 -18.97 5.31
N GLN A 28 -12.30 -17.80 5.04
CA GLN A 28 -11.59 -16.51 5.24
C GLN A 28 -11.25 -16.28 6.71
N LYS A 29 -12.17 -16.58 7.64
CA LYS A 29 -11.89 -16.48 9.08
C LYS A 29 -10.76 -17.42 9.51
N GLY A 30 -10.77 -18.66 9.01
CA GLY A 30 -9.70 -19.62 9.27
C GLY A 30 -8.34 -19.12 8.75
N LEU A 31 -8.29 -18.62 7.52
CA LEU A 31 -7.07 -18.04 6.95
C LEU A 31 -6.58 -16.81 7.72
N GLN A 32 -7.50 -15.96 8.20
CA GLN A 32 -7.11 -14.81 9.04
C GLN A 32 -6.55 -15.22 10.39
N ALA A 33 -7.09 -16.26 11.00
CA ALA A 33 -6.59 -16.80 12.29
C ALA A 33 -5.17 -17.37 12.18
N LEU A 34 -4.75 -17.78 10.97
CA LEU A 34 -3.39 -18.29 10.71
C LEU A 34 -2.37 -17.21 10.38
N LYS A 35 -2.80 -15.94 10.19
CA LYS A 35 -1.89 -14.86 9.84
C LYS A 35 -0.92 -14.53 10.95
N THR A 36 0.36 -14.49 10.57
CA THR A 36 1.44 -14.01 11.43
C THR A 36 1.55 -12.48 11.39
N LYS A 37 2.25 -11.89 12.33
CA LYS A 37 2.58 -10.45 12.30
C LYS A 37 3.29 -10.05 11.01
N ARG A 38 4.13 -10.92 10.45
CA ARG A 38 4.82 -10.69 9.17
C ARG A 38 3.84 -10.53 8.02
N ASP A 39 2.76 -11.30 8.00
CA ASP A 39 1.71 -11.21 6.98
C ASP A 39 0.95 -9.89 7.09
N TYR A 40 0.65 -9.43 8.32
CA TYR A 40 0.04 -8.10 8.53
C TYR A 40 0.95 -6.98 8.06
N ILE A 41 2.27 -7.03 8.33
CA ILE A 41 3.24 -6.06 7.81
C ILE A 41 3.21 -6.04 6.28
N LYS A 42 3.21 -7.21 5.64
CA LYS A 42 3.16 -7.34 4.17
C LYS A 42 1.87 -6.75 3.59
N ASP A 43 0.72 -7.08 4.16
CA ASP A 43 -0.58 -6.57 3.71
C ASP A 43 -0.66 -5.05 3.84
N THR A 44 -0.15 -4.51 4.95
CA THR A 44 -0.08 -3.07 5.20
C THR A 44 0.85 -2.38 4.20
N GLN A 45 2.02 -2.97 3.93
CA GLN A 45 2.96 -2.44 2.96
C GLN A 45 2.36 -2.39 1.54
N VAL A 46 1.60 -3.41 1.15
CA VAL A 46 0.91 -3.43 -0.15
C VAL A 46 -0.08 -2.26 -0.26
N ALA A 47 -0.89 -2.04 0.78
CA ALA A 47 -1.86 -0.94 0.80
C ALA A 47 -1.18 0.44 0.77
N PHE A 48 -0.16 0.63 1.59
CA PHE A 48 0.64 1.86 1.64
C PHE A 48 1.33 2.16 0.30
N ASN A 49 2.03 1.17 -0.27
CA ASN A 49 2.72 1.32 -1.54
C ASN A 49 1.76 1.64 -2.70
N ALA A 50 0.58 1.02 -2.71
CA ALA A 50 -0.45 1.30 -3.71
C ALA A 50 -0.93 2.76 -3.62
N PHE A 51 -1.16 3.26 -2.41
CA PHE A 51 -1.50 4.67 -2.18
C PHE A 51 -0.39 5.60 -2.65
N CYS A 52 0.89 5.39 -2.23
CA CYS A 52 2.00 6.25 -2.60
C CYS A 52 2.19 6.33 -4.13
N ARG A 53 2.13 5.19 -4.83
CA ARG A 53 2.21 5.17 -6.30
C ARG A 53 1.06 5.93 -6.95
N TYR A 54 -0.16 5.72 -6.48
CA TYR A 54 -1.33 6.39 -7.07
C TYR A 54 -1.34 7.89 -6.79
N ARG A 55 -0.95 8.32 -5.57
CA ARG A 55 -0.75 9.73 -5.20
C ARG A 55 0.23 10.42 -6.17
N ASP A 56 1.39 9.80 -6.38
CA ASP A 56 2.44 10.38 -7.22
C ASP A 56 2.08 10.35 -8.71
N MET A 57 1.32 9.36 -9.15
CA MET A 57 0.75 9.28 -10.50
C MET A 57 -0.20 10.44 -10.76
N LEU A 58 -1.14 10.70 -9.85
CA LEU A 58 -2.10 11.80 -9.97
C LEU A 58 -1.42 13.18 -9.96
N ALA A 59 -0.36 13.32 -9.17
CA ALA A 59 0.43 14.54 -9.12
C ALA A 59 1.32 14.75 -10.36
N GLY A 60 1.35 13.80 -11.30
CA GLY A 60 2.21 13.84 -12.48
C GLY A 60 3.70 13.79 -12.17
N TYR A 61 4.08 13.25 -11.01
CA TYR A 61 5.47 13.24 -10.60
C TYR A 61 6.31 12.25 -11.41
N PRO A 62 7.52 12.68 -11.85
CA PRO A 62 8.49 11.78 -12.45
C PRO A 62 9.12 10.85 -11.40
N CYS A 63 9.96 9.93 -11.85
CA CYS A 63 10.78 9.09 -10.99
C CYS A 63 11.56 9.94 -9.99
N ILE A 64 11.42 9.64 -8.69
CA ILE A 64 12.03 10.43 -7.62
C ILE A 64 13.55 10.53 -7.74
N SER A 65 14.22 9.47 -8.22
CA SER A 65 15.68 9.43 -8.33
C SER A 65 16.19 9.98 -9.66
N SER A 66 15.64 9.52 -10.79
CA SER A 66 16.20 9.88 -12.10
C SER A 66 15.55 11.09 -12.74
N GLY A 67 14.44 11.62 -12.22
CA GLY A 67 13.68 12.69 -12.83
C GLY A 67 13.03 12.34 -14.17
N ARG A 68 13.13 11.07 -14.62
CA ARG A 68 12.55 10.61 -15.87
C ARG A 68 11.06 10.35 -15.74
N PRO A 69 10.27 10.54 -16.81
CA PRO A 69 8.87 10.13 -16.82
C PRO A 69 8.73 8.66 -16.42
N LEU A 70 7.66 8.35 -15.67
CA LEU A 70 7.36 6.99 -15.23
C LEU A 70 6.37 6.35 -16.20
N ASP A 71 6.66 5.10 -16.57
CA ASP A 71 5.72 4.26 -17.30
C ASP A 71 4.76 3.58 -16.30
N TRP A 72 3.54 4.06 -16.25
CA TRP A 72 2.48 3.54 -15.38
C TRP A 72 1.75 2.32 -15.96
N SER A 73 2.08 1.93 -17.20
CA SER A 73 1.58 0.68 -17.77
C SER A 73 2.28 -0.51 -17.11
N GLY A 74 1.53 -1.51 -16.69
CA GLY A 74 2.10 -2.73 -16.11
C GLY A 74 2.79 -2.53 -14.75
N ASN A 75 3.99 -3.10 -14.59
CA ASN A 75 4.68 -3.19 -13.30
C ASN A 75 6.08 -2.53 -13.35
N GLN A 76 6.18 -1.32 -13.91
CA GLN A 76 7.45 -0.61 -14.07
C GLN A 76 7.73 0.42 -12.97
N VAL A 77 6.76 0.69 -12.10
CA VAL A 77 6.86 1.68 -11.03
C VAL A 77 6.73 1.01 -9.66
N ASP A 78 7.75 1.21 -8.84
CA ASP A 78 7.76 0.81 -7.43
C ASP A 78 7.46 2.01 -6.51
N ALA A 79 7.07 1.73 -5.29
CA ALA A 79 7.06 2.69 -4.18
C ALA A 79 8.43 2.57 -3.47
N GLY A 80 9.37 3.41 -3.88
CA GLY A 80 10.72 3.44 -3.32
C GLY A 80 10.75 4.18 -1.98
N HIS A 81 11.55 3.70 -1.05
CA HIS A 81 11.77 4.35 0.25
C HIS A 81 13.13 5.05 0.27
N PHE A 82 13.17 6.32 0.70
CA PHE A 82 14.40 7.06 0.89
C PHE A 82 15.29 6.39 1.95
N ARG A 83 14.79 6.25 3.16
CA ARG A 83 15.40 5.38 4.17
C ARG A 83 14.75 4.01 4.10
N SER A 84 15.56 2.99 3.81
CA SER A 84 15.06 1.65 3.55
C SER A 84 14.27 1.10 4.74
N VAL A 85 13.30 0.24 4.46
CA VAL A 85 12.49 -0.41 5.49
C VAL A 85 13.29 -1.33 6.42
N GLY A 86 14.50 -1.70 6.01
CA GLY A 86 15.44 -2.47 6.84
C GLY A 86 16.24 -1.58 7.78
N SER A 87 16.72 -0.41 7.30
CA SER A 87 17.52 0.53 8.11
C SER A 87 16.66 1.43 9.01
N ALA A 88 15.45 1.78 8.59
CA ALA A 88 14.55 2.65 9.32
C ALA A 88 13.11 2.07 9.35
N PRO A 89 12.88 0.97 10.08
CA PRO A 89 11.58 0.29 10.11
C PRO A 89 10.46 1.17 10.68
N HIS A 90 10.76 2.17 11.49
CA HIS A 90 9.82 3.16 12.02
C HIS A 90 9.28 4.10 10.94
N LEU A 91 10.06 4.36 9.87
CA LEU A 91 9.66 5.18 8.72
C LEU A 91 8.98 4.38 7.59
N ARG A 92 8.72 3.09 7.81
CA ARG A 92 8.13 2.19 6.80
C ARG A 92 6.84 2.71 6.19
N PHE A 93 5.99 3.36 6.98
CA PHE A 93 4.69 3.88 6.56
C PHE A 93 4.63 5.41 6.63
N ASN A 94 5.78 6.07 6.50
CA ASN A 94 5.88 7.53 6.43
C ASN A 94 5.75 7.99 4.97
N GLU A 95 4.77 8.84 4.67
CA GLU A 95 4.48 9.31 3.31
C GLU A 95 5.62 10.14 2.71
N ASN A 96 6.36 10.90 3.54
CA ASN A 96 7.51 11.68 3.09
C ASN A 96 8.74 10.79 2.78
N ASN A 97 8.77 9.58 3.33
CA ASN A 97 9.84 8.61 3.10
C ASN A 97 9.61 7.72 1.88
N CYS A 98 8.44 7.79 1.21
CA CYS A 98 8.07 6.86 0.17
C CYS A 98 7.48 7.55 -1.05
N HIS A 99 8.11 7.39 -2.22
CA HIS A 99 7.70 8.00 -3.48
C HIS A 99 7.81 7.03 -4.67
N ALA A 100 7.11 7.39 -5.76
CA ALA A 100 7.17 6.62 -7.00
C ALA A 100 8.58 6.66 -7.60
N GLN A 101 9.11 5.50 -7.87
CA GLN A 101 10.45 5.29 -8.42
C GLN A 101 10.40 4.26 -9.54
N SER A 102 11.21 4.43 -10.58
CA SER A 102 11.34 3.38 -11.59
C SER A 102 11.84 2.09 -10.96
N LYS A 103 11.34 0.96 -11.41
CA LYS A 103 11.82 -0.35 -10.94
C LYS A 103 13.32 -0.52 -11.14
N HIS A 104 13.84 0.02 -12.25
CA HIS A 104 15.26 0.01 -12.54
C HIS A 104 16.09 0.71 -11.44
N ASP A 105 15.72 1.94 -11.05
CA ASP A 105 16.47 2.66 -10.02
C ASP A 105 16.28 2.02 -8.63
N ASN A 106 15.06 1.55 -8.32
CA ASN A 106 14.76 0.95 -7.02
C ASN A 106 15.47 -0.38 -6.79
N GLN A 107 15.46 -1.27 -7.79
CA GLN A 107 15.93 -2.64 -7.61
C GLN A 107 17.39 -2.83 -8.06
N TYR A 108 17.79 -2.25 -9.19
CA TYR A 108 19.11 -2.51 -9.79
C TYR A 108 20.18 -1.50 -9.38
N LYS A 109 19.79 -0.34 -8.84
CA LYS A 109 20.72 0.67 -8.32
C LYS A 109 20.63 0.84 -6.80
N SER A 110 20.19 -0.18 -6.09
CA SER A 110 20.05 -0.13 -4.63
C SER A 110 19.27 1.10 -4.12
N GLY A 111 18.21 1.48 -4.85
CA GLY A 111 17.40 2.65 -4.54
C GLY A 111 17.95 3.97 -5.07
N ASN A 112 19.18 3.99 -5.64
CA ASN A 112 19.84 5.19 -6.16
C ASN A 112 19.81 6.37 -5.16
N ALA A 113 20.32 6.14 -3.95
CA ALA A 113 20.06 6.96 -2.77
C ALA A 113 20.49 8.43 -2.92
N VAL A 114 21.61 8.71 -3.61
CA VAL A 114 22.10 10.08 -3.82
C VAL A 114 21.12 10.88 -4.67
N GLU A 115 20.73 10.34 -5.83
CA GLU A 115 19.79 10.99 -6.73
C GLU A 115 18.38 11.05 -6.11
N TYR A 116 18.02 10.02 -5.32
CA TYR A 116 16.77 10.03 -4.56
C TYR A 116 16.73 11.22 -3.59
N ARG A 117 17.83 11.46 -2.84
CA ARG A 117 17.93 12.60 -1.92
C ARG A 117 17.74 13.93 -2.63
N ILE A 118 18.39 14.11 -3.77
CA ILE A 118 18.28 15.35 -4.58
C ILE A 118 16.82 15.55 -5.04
N GLY A 119 16.21 14.53 -5.61
CA GLY A 119 14.81 14.59 -6.03
C GLY A 119 13.85 14.79 -4.86
N LEU A 120 14.15 14.22 -3.70
CA LEU A 120 13.32 14.36 -2.50
C LEU A 120 13.37 15.78 -1.95
N ILE A 121 14.57 16.42 -1.91
CA ILE A 121 14.71 17.83 -1.53
C ILE A 121 13.85 18.72 -2.43
N ALA A 122 13.90 18.48 -3.74
CA ALA A 122 13.08 19.24 -4.70
C ALA A 122 11.58 19.03 -4.48
N ARG A 123 11.16 17.85 -3.98
CA ARG A 123 9.74 17.47 -3.82
C ARG A 123 9.14 17.90 -2.49
N ILE A 124 9.86 17.76 -1.38
CA ILE A 124 9.33 18.00 -0.03
C ILE A 124 10.11 19.07 0.76
N GLY A 125 11.20 19.60 0.22
CA GLY A 125 12.07 20.59 0.87
C GLY A 125 13.16 19.97 1.74
N LEU A 126 14.26 20.71 1.93
CA LEU A 126 15.46 20.27 2.67
C LEU A 126 15.14 19.92 4.13
N GLU A 127 14.42 20.79 4.81
CA GLU A 127 14.06 20.60 6.24
C GLU A 127 13.42 19.24 6.53
N ARG A 128 12.46 18.84 5.66
CA ARG A 128 11.77 17.53 5.83
C ARG A 128 12.69 16.36 5.51
N VAL A 129 13.63 16.53 4.60
CA VAL A 129 14.63 15.50 4.28
C VAL A 129 15.59 15.31 5.45
N GLU A 130 16.10 16.40 6.01
CA GLU A 130 16.98 16.39 7.19
C GLU A 130 16.26 15.79 8.41
N ALA A 131 14.98 16.09 8.60
CA ALA A 131 14.16 15.47 9.63
C ALA A 131 14.05 13.94 9.45
N LEU A 132 13.89 13.45 8.22
CA LEU A 132 13.90 12.01 7.93
C LEU A 132 15.27 11.38 8.18
N GLU A 133 16.36 12.09 7.86
CA GLU A 133 17.73 11.63 8.07
C GLU A 133 18.09 11.54 9.56
N ALA A 134 17.65 12.52 10.33
CA ALA A 134 17.88 12.61 11.78
C ALA A 134 17.00 11.66 12.61
N ASP A 135 15.87 11.19 12.05
CA ASP A 135 14.94 10.32 12.77
C ASP A 135 15.51 8.90 12.93
N ASN A 136 15.99 8.58 14.12
CA ASN A 136 16.50 7.26 14.50
C ASN A 136 15.57 6.56 15.50
N GLY A 137 14.28 6.82 15.41
CA GLY A 137 13.26 6.21 16.25
C GLY A 137 13.25 4.69 16.18
N ILE A 138 12.73 4.07 17.23
CA ILE A 138 12.53 2.62 17.29
C ILE A 138 11.02 2.37 17.30
N LYS A 139 10.54 1.57 16.35
CA LYS A 139 9.12 1.21 16.29
C LYS A 139 8.95 -0.30 16.16
N LYS A 140 8.20 -0.86 17.08
CA LYS A 140 7.69 -2.23 17.01
C LYS A 140 6.19 -2.16 16.78
N TRP A 141 5.77 -2.37 15.55
CA TRP A 141 4.35 -2.33 15.16
C TRP A 141 3.56 -3.43 15.87
N THR A 142 2.37 -3.11 16.40
CA THR A 142 1.39 -4.13 16.82
C THR A 142 0.52 -4.58 15.65
N ILE A 143 -0.22 -5.67 15.79
CA ILE A 143 -1.13 -6.15 14.74
C ILE A 143 -2.27 -5.14 14.54
N GLU A 144 -2.80 -4.59 15.64
CA GLU A 144 -3.87 -3.60 15.64
C GLU A 144 -3.45 -2.32 14.90
N GLU A 145 -2.23 -1.81 15.15
CA GLU A 145 -1.67 -0.67 14.43
C GLU A 145 -1.54 -0.97 12.93
N LEU A 146 -1.04 -2.15 12.57
CA LEU A 146 -0.90 -2.57 11.18
C LEU A 146 -2.24 -2.64 10.46
N ILE A 147 -3.28 -3.18 11.11
CA ILE A 147 -4.64 -3.20 10.58
C ILE A 147 -5.16 -1.77 10.36
N SER A 148 -5.01 -0.90 11.36
CA SER A 148 -5.45 0.49 11.28
C SER A 148 -4.77 1.24 10.14
N ILE A 149 -3.44 1.13 10.01
CA ILE A 149 -2.67 1.76 8.93
C ILE A 149 -3.09 1.21 7.56
N ARG A 150 -3.24 -0.11 7.43
CA ARG A 150 -3.69 -0.75 6.19
C ARG A 150 -5.04 -0.20 5.73
N ASP A 151 -6.00 -0.14 6.64
CA ASP A 151 -7.37 0.25 6.32
C ASP A 151 -7.45 1.76 6.05
N HIS A 152 -6.65 2.58 6.75
CA HIS A 152 -6.46 3.99 6.47
C HIS A 152 -5.97 4.23 5.02
N TYR A 153 -4.91 3.55 4.58
CA TYR A 153 -4.39 3.73 3.22
C TYR A 153 -5.27 3.13 2.13
N ARG A 154 -6.02 2.09 2.43
CA ARG A 154 -7.08 1.59 1.51
C ARG A 154 -8.18 2.62 1.31
N LEU A 155 -8.61 3.27 2.40
CA LEU A 155 -9.62 4.33 2.33
C LEU A 155 -9.09 5.55 1.57
N LYS A 156 -7.88 6.04 1.90
CA LYS A 156 -7.25 7.15 1.16
C LYS A 156 -7.14 6.87 -0.33
N LEU A 157 -6.70 5.66 -0.71
CA LEU A 157 -6.61 5.27 -2.11
C LEU A 157 -7.98 5.24 -2.79
N LYS A 158 -9.02 4.74 -2.12
CA LYS A 158 -10.38 4.75 -2.63
C LYS A 158 -10.88 6.18 -2.88
N GLN A 159 -10.71 7.08 -1.91
CA GLN A 159 -11.09 8.49 -2.02
C GLN A 159 -10.37 9.19 -3.19
N LEU A 160 -9.06 8.95 -3.36
CA LEU A 160 -8.31 9.50 -4.50
C LEU A 160 -8.85 9.02 -5.85
N LYS A 161 -9.29 7.76 -5.95
CA LYS A 161 -9.88 7.22 -7.19
C LYS A 161 -11.25 7.82 -7.48
N GLU A 162 -12.08 7.96 -6.46
CA GLU A 162 -13.43 8.54 -6.58
C GLU A 162 -13.38 10.02 -6.95
N SER A 163 -12.36 10.77 -6.53
CA SER A 163 -12.20 12.19 -6.90
C SER A 163 -11.81 12.41 -8.37
N GLN A 164 -11.48 11.34 -9.12
CA GLN A 164 -11.11 11.39 -10.55
C GLN A 164 -12.22 10.85 -11.47
N SER A 165 -13.30 10.32 -10.90
CA SER A 165 -14.45 9.80 -11.64
C SER A 165 -15.53 10.85 -11.77
#